data_efdc53bcbe2abcd6aad977af2249cb5a
#
_entry.id   efdc53bcbe2abcd6aad977af2249cb5a
#
_cell.length_a   1.000
_cell.length_b   1.000
_cell.length_c   1.000
_cell.angle_alpha   90.00
_cell.angle_beta   90.00
_cell.angle_gamma   90.00
#
_symmetry.space_group_name_H-M   'P 1'
#
loop_
_entity.id
_entity.type
_entity.pdbx_description
1 polymer ?
#
loop_
_entity_poly.entity_id
_entity_poly.type
_entity_poly.pdbx_seq_one_letter_code
_entity_poly.pdbx_strand_id
1 'polypeptide(L)'
;MCKKIPLFCDRKRLLISLLAFVLLVICSSSSFAQTTEIKVIDAENGGNIEFATVQWKCIGDLTYKNGTTTDREGVVKLTTPTPQTLVIGVSYVGYQTINDTITTDGKRHTLKLHPESTELADVVVVGKTKAQILRESPEAVSVINAKELQGRSISLETVLNKTIGLKVGQTGGLGSSSRIIVHGLEGNRIQILWDGIPMSTSDGAFSLDEIPIDIIERIEVYKSIIPARFGCDGLGGAVNIVTKEFSTDYLDASYEFGSYQTHKGSVFSRKNFPKSGVLLGAGGYYTSAKNDYSFRVPERENLLVKRDHDRFRSYMLKGKIAFTKLWFDEISTEFGYYNRFNEIQGILKNIQHAENQSGMFMLEN
;
A
#
# COMPACT_ATOMS: atom_id res chain seq x y z
N MET A 1 -53.38 -0.89 89.89
CA MET A 1 -52.80 -2.21 89.49
C MET A 1 -51.51 -1.98 88.81
N CYS A 2 -50.41 -2.13 89.57
CA CYS A 2 -49.06 -1.87 89.14
C CYS A 2 -48.49 -3.23 88.65
N LYS A 3 -48.10 -3.34 87.32
CA LYS A 3 -47.37 -4.51 86.80
C LYS A 3 -45.91 -4.15 86.76
N LYS A 4 -45.13 -4.79 87.63
CA LYS A 4 -43.67 -4.77 87.69
C LYS A 4 -43.08 -5.50 86.43
N ILE A 5 -42.18 -4.80 85.74
CA ILE A 5 -41.37 -5.40 84.68
C ILE A 5 -40.08 -5.89 85.35
N PRO A 6 -39.68 -7.16 85.23
CA PRO A 6 -38.40 -7.64 85.77
C PRO A 6 -37.27 -7.24 84.91
N LEU A 7 -36.37 -6.43 85.39
CA LEU A 7 -35.06 -6.20 84.83
C LEU A 7 -34.14 -7.45 85.10
N PHE A 8 -34.21 -8.43 84.25
CA PHE A 8 -33.22 -9.47 84.28
C PHE A 8 -32.16 -9.16 83.16
N CYS A 9 -31.16 -8.42 83.60
CA CYS A 9 -30.01 -8.16 82.71
C CYS A 9 -29.25 -9.46 82.53
N ASP A 10 -29.42 -10.08 81.36
CA ASP A 10 -28.85 -11.35 81.01
C ASP A 10 -27.30 -11.17 80.77
N ARG A 11 -26.51 -11.34 81.85
CA ARG A 11 -25.04 -11.26 81.88
C ARG A 11 -24.41 -12.07 80.72
N LYS A 12 -25.06 -13.14 80.34
CA LYS A 12 -24.59 -14.01 79.23
C LYS A 12 -24.69 -13.32 77.87
N ARG A 13 -25.78 -12.55 77.64
CA ARG A 13 -25.94 -11.79 76.38
C ARG A 13 -24.93 -10.65 76.27
N LEU A 14 -24.64 -9.98 77.36
CA LEU A 14 -23.62 -8.91 77.41
C LEU A 14 -22.20 -9.49 77.15
N LEU A 15 -21.90 -10.64 77.73
CA LEU A 15 -20.61 -11.33 77.53
C LEU A 15 -20.47 -11.82 76.06
N ILE A 16 -21.55 -12.35 75.47
CA ILE A 16 -21.55 -12.78 74.08
C ILE A 16 -21.39 -11.56 73.12
N SER A 17 -22.04 -10.46 73.41
CA SER A 17 -21.92 -9.23 72.63
C SER A 17 -20.51 -8.64 72.74
N LEU A 18 -19.91 -8.66 73.93
CA LEU A 18 -18.54 -8.20 74.13
C LEU A 18 -17.51 -9.12 73.46
N LEU A 19 -17.73 -10.43 73.51
CA LEU A 19 -16.87 -11.41 72.81
C LEU A 19 -17.00 -11.27 71.30
N ALA A 20 -18.23 -11.05 70.76
CA ALA A 20 -18.46 -10.79 69.36
C ALA A 20 -17.78 -9.47 68.90
N PHE A 21 -17.81 -8.43 69.70
CA PHE A 21 -17.18 -7.16 69.38
C PHE A 21 -15.64 -7.28 69.41
N VAL A 22 -15.09 -8.02 70.38
CA VAL A 22 -13.64 -8.31 70.46
C VAL A 22 -13.21 -9.18 69.26
N LEU A 23 -14.02 -10.17 68.82
CA LEU A 23 -13.75 -10.95 67.65
C LEU A 23 -13.80 -10.10 66.37
N LEU A 24 -14.72 -9.16 66.28
CA LEU A 24 -14.87 -8.22 65.14
C LEU A 24 -13.65 -7.27 65.06
N VAL A 25 -13.12 -6.82 66.20
CA VAL A 25 -11.92 -5.98 66.29
C VAL A 25 -10.67 -6.76 65.95
N ILE A 26 -10.58 -8.04 66.30
CA ILE A 26 -9.42 -8.92 65.96
C ILE A 26 -9.48 -9.32 64.47
N CYS A 27 -10.66 -9.40 63.85
CA CYS A 27 -10.84 -9.67 62.41
C CYS A 27 -10.61 -8.46 61.51
N SER A 28 -10.39 -7.26 62.04
CA SER A 28 -9.83 -6.15 61.25
C SER A 28 -8.33 -6.44 60.98
N SER A 29 -8.10 -7.43 60.12
CA SER A 29 -6.78 -7.70 59.56
C SER A 29 -6.28 -6.43 58.88
N SER A 30 -5.28 -5.82 59.48
CA SER A 30 -4.54 -4.70 58.92
C SER A 30 -4.03 -5.14 57.56
N SER A 31 -4.69 -4.73 56.50
CA SER A 31 -4.12 -4.85 55.16
C SER A 31 -2.89 -3.94 55.09
N PHE A 32 -1.73 -4.48 55.38
CA PHE A 32 -0.47 -3.78 55.15
C PHE A 32 -0.30 -3.65 53.66
N ALA A 33 -0.54 -2.46 53.13
CA ALA A 33 -0.21 -2.15 51.74
C ALA A 33 1.31 -2.31 51.57
N GLN A 34 1.71 -3.24 50.74
CA GLN A 34 3.11 -3.55 50.50
C GLN A 34 3.62 -2.66 49.35
N THR A 35 4.71 -1.92 49.60
CA THR A 35 5.33 -1.05 48.61
C THR A 35 6.56 -1.73 48.06
N THR A 36 6.52 -2.07 46.77
CA THR A 36 7.66 -2.63 46.00
C THR A 36 8.33 -1.51 45.20
N GLU A 37 9.63 -1.43 45.30
CA GLU A 37 10.44 -0.45 44.58
C GLU A 37 11.00 -1.06 43.30
N ILE A 38 10.83 -0.35 42.17
CA ILE A 38 11.43 -0.69 40.87
C ILE A 38 12.47 0.36 40.58
N LYS A 39 13.72 -0.05 40.45
CA LYS A 39 14.82 0.80 40.03
C LYS A 39 15.19 0.52 38.59
N VAL A 40 15.25 1.56 37.76
CA VAL A 40 15.62 1.47 36.34
C VAL A 40 17.02 2.07 36.17
N ILE A 41 17.93 1.30 35.62
CA ILE A 41 19.33 1.70 35.39
C ILE A 41 19.74 1.38 33.95
N ASP A 42 20.73 2.11 33.49
CA ASP A 42 21.44 1.84 32.25
C ASP A 42 22.30 0.56 32.40
N ALA A 43 22.20 -0.33 31.44
CA ALA A 43 22.91 -1.61 31.46
C ALA A 43 24.40 -1.48 31.21
N GLU A 44 24.87 -0.42 30.54
CA GLU A 44 26.29 -0.23 30.20
C GLU A 44 27.05 0.56 31.24
N ASN A 45 26.50 1.66 31.74
CA ASN A 45 27.19 2.55 32.66
C ASN A 45 26.66 2.46 34.10
N GLY A 46 25.55 1.75 34.34
CA GLY A 46 24.92 1.62 35.65
C GLY A 46 24.25 2.87 36.18
N GLY A 47 24.15 3.91 35.35
CA GLY A 47 23.50 5.19 35.68
C GLY A 47 22.00 5.04 35.90
N ASN A 48 21.44 5.88 36.78
CA ASN A 48 20.01 5.91 37.00
C ASN A 48 19.30 6.54 35.76
N ILE A 49 18.19 5.93 35.32
CA ILE A 49 17.40 6.47 34.24
C ILE A 49 16.18 7.20 34.84
N GLU A 50 16.24 8.53 34.85
CA GLU A 50 15.15 9.39 35.29
C GLU A 50 14.07 9.54 34.23
N PHE A 51 12.81 9.68 34.65
CA PHE A 51 11.63 9.87 33.79
C PHE A 51 11.37 8.75 32.76
N ALA A 52 11.92 7.54 32.97
CA ALA A 52 11.54 6.38 32.19
C ALA A 52 10.05 6.03 32.42
N THR A 53 9.35 5.73 31.35
CA THR A 53 7.94 5.31 31.43
C THR A 53 7.87 3.86 31.91
N VAL A 54 7.18 3.63 33.00
CA VAL A 54 6.93 2.31 33.59
C VAL A 54 5.43 2.03 33.55
N GLN A 55 5.04 0.99 32.83
CA GLN A 55 3.66 0.54 32.70
C GLN A 55 3.53 -0.87 33.26
N TRP A 56 2.36 -1.20 33.84
CA TRP A 56 2.14 -2.55 34.35
C TRP A 56 0.72 -3.06 34.13
N LYS A 57 0.61 -4.37 34.08
CA LYS A 57 -0.63 -5.11 33.95
C LYS A 57 -0.58 -6.42 34.73
N CYS A 58 -1.75 -6.96 35.10
CA CYS A 58 -1.83 -8.31 35.66
C CYS A 58 -1.56 -9.37 34.59
N ILE A 59 -1.08 -10.52 35.02
CA ILE A 59 -0.92 -11.67 34.13
C ILE A 59 -2.30 -12.04 33.53
N GLY A 60 -2.36 -12.13 32.20
CA GLY A 60 -3.60 -12.41 31.46
C GLY A 60 -4.30 -11.18 30.87
N ASP A 61 -3.96 -9.97 31.30
CA ASP A 61 -4.47 -8.75 30.66
C ASP A 61 -3.75 -8.49 29.33
N LEU A 62 -4.51 -8.15 28.28
CA LEU A 62 -3.97 -7.86 26.96
C LEU A 62 -3.29 -6.48 26.88
N THR A 63 -3.75 -5.50 27.66
CA THR A 63 -3.30 -4.11 27.61
C THR A 63 -2.76 -3.65 28.95
N TYR A 64 -1.79 -2.73 28.93
CA TYR A 64 -1.33 -2.01 30.13
C TYR A 64 -2.42 -1.04 30.57
N LYS A 65 -2.82 -1.12 31.84
CA LYS A 65 -3.88 -0.29 32.41
C LYS A 65 -3.36 0.84 33.28
N ASN A 66 -2.15 0.69 33.80
CA ASN A 66 -1.54 1.61 34.74
C ASN A 66 -0.14 1.99 34.26
N GLY A 67 0.30 3.19 34.55
CA GLY A 67 1.64 3.66 34.19
C GLY A 67 2.05 4.87 35.05
N THR A 68 3.34 5.03 35.22
CA THR A 68 3.98 6.17 35.86
C THR A 68 5.38 6.35 35.28
N THR A 69 6.12 7.33 35.77
CA THR A 69 7.52 7.57 35.39
C THR A 69 8.46 7.41 36.59
N THR A 70 9.71 7.05 36.35
CA THR A 70 10.74 7.02 37.34
C THR A 70 11.06 8.42 37.87
N ASP A 71 11.45 8.53 39.13
CA ASP A 71 11.96 9.75 39.74
C ASP A 71 13.39 10.07 39.30
N ARG A 72 14.04 11.09 39.92
CA ARG A 72 15.42 11.47 39.62
C ARG A 72 16.44 10.41 40.00
N GLU A 73 16.12 9.54 40.94
CA GLU A 73 16.94 8.41 41.35
C GLU A 73 16.67 7.15 40.49
N GLY A 74 15.81 7.26 39.47
CA GLY A 74 15.42 6.14 38.62
C GLY A 74 14.47 5.14 39.29
N VAL A 75 13.72 5.55 40.33
CA VAL A 75 12.91 4.65 41.16
C VAL A 75 11.41 4.91 40.95
N VAL A 76 10.64 3.83 40.92
CA VAL A 76 9.16 3.85 40.97
C VAL A 76 8.71 3.04 42.17
N LYS A 77 7.74 3.54 42.93
CA LYS A 77 7.12 2.85 44.05
C LYS A 77 5.74 2.35 43.68
N LEU A 78 5.57 1.03 43.67
CA LEU A 78 4.29 0.38 43.45
C LEU A 78 3.72 -0.08 44.77
N THR A 79 2.54 0.46 45.12
CA THR A 79 1.84 0.07 46.36
C THR A 79 0.66 -0.83 45.96
N THR A 80 0.71 -2.09 46.45
CA THR A 80 -0.34 -3.07 46.21
C THR A 80 -0.93 -3.58 47.52
N PRO A 81 -2.24 -3.79 47.62
CA PRO A 81 -2.87 -4.28 48.86
C PRO A 81 -2.50 -5.73 49.20
N THR A 82 -2.12 -6.52 48.19
CA THR A 82 -1.70 -7.91 48.33
C THR A 82 -0.55 -8.20 47.37
N PRO A 83 0.36 -9.14 47.70
CA PRO A 83 1.39 -9.59 46.77
C PRO A 83 0.73 -10.15 45.49
N GLN A 84 1.14 -9.65 44.35
CA GLN A 84 0.66 -10.10 43.04
C GLN A 84 1.77 -10.06 42.00
N THR A 85 1.67 -10.90 40.99
CA THR A 85 2.64 -10.92 39.88
C THR A 85 2.15 -10.02 38.78
N LEU A 86 3.00 -9.06 38.39
CA LEU A 86 2.71 -8.05 37.37
C LEU A 86 3.70 -8.19 36.21
N VAL A 87 3.21 -7.98 35.01
CA VAL A 87 4.04 -7.76 33.83
C VAL A 87 4.30 -6.27 33.73
N ILE A 88 5.57 -5.89 33.77
CA ILE A 88 6.02 -4.50 33.73
C ILE A 88 6.71 -4.26 32.40
N GLY A 89 6.27 -3.22 31.69
CA GLY A 89 6.93 -2.68 30.52
C GLY A 89 7.64 -1.38 30.89
N VAL A 90 8.92 -1.29 30.57
CA VAL A 90 9.71 -0.07 30.79
C VAL A 90 10.25 0.42 29.45
N SER A 91 10.04 1.70 29.16
CA SER A 91 10.53 2.35 27.95
C SER A 91 11.15 3.71 28.26
N TYR A 92 12.21 4.03 27.52
CA TYR A 92 12.86 5.33 27.57
C TYR A 92 13.46 5.66 26.21
N VAL A 93 13.52 6.94 25.86
CA VAL A 93 14.04 7.38 24.55
C VAL A 93 15.52 7.01 24.43
N GLY A 94 15.88 6.32 23.35
CA GLY A 94 17.26 5.84 23.13
C GLY A 94 17.57 4.51 23.80
N TYR A 95 16.59 3.80 24.33
CA TYR A 95 16.76 2.49 24.96
C TYR A 95 15.75 1.48 24.44
N GLN A 96 16.14 0.21 24.41
CA GLN A 96 15.24 -0.89 24.08
C GLN A 96 14.15 -1.02 25.15
N THR A 97 12.91 -1.09 24.72
CA THR A 97 11.80 -1.38 25.62
C THR A 97 11.91 -2.79 26.16
N ILE A 98 11.90 -2.93 27.49
CA ILE A 98 11.91 -4.24 28.14
C ILE A 98 10.54 -4.56 28.74
N ASN A 99 10.18 -5.84 28.69
CA ASN A 99 9.04 -6.40 29.42
C ASN A 99 9.54 -7.47 30.37
N ASP A 100 9.28 -7.29 31.67
CA ASP A 100 9.68 -8.24 32.70
C ASP A 100 8.51 -8.56 33.62
N THR A 101 8.61 -9.67 34.34
CA THR A 101 7.56 -10.11 35.25
C THR A 101 8.09 -10.07 36.66
N ILE A 102 7.49 -9.23 37.49
CA ILE A 102 7.91 -9.10 38.90
C ILE A 102 6.77 -9.44 39.86
N THR A 103 7.12 -9.88 41.05
CA THR A 103 6.16 -10.06 42.13
C THR A 103 6.27 -8.89 43.11
N THR A 104 5.14 -8.31 43.50
CA THR A 104 5.11 -7.22 44.48
C THR A 104 5.30 -7.79 45.86
N ASP A 105 6.57 -8.06 46.23
CA ASP A 105 6.98 -8.72 47.47
C ASP A 105 7.55 -7.73 48.51
N GLY A 106 7.45 -6.43 48.24
CA GLY A 106 8.01 -5.38 49.11
C GLY A 106 9.51 -5.20 48.99
N LYS A 107 10.16 -5.88 48.05
CA LYS A 107 11.60 -5.73 47.80
C LYS A 107 11.87 -4.76 46.66
N ARG A 108 13.12 -4.41 46.48
CA ARG A 108 13.59 -3.61 45.34
C ARG A 108 13.95 -4.52 44.19
N HIS A 109 13.34 -4.28 43.03
CA HIS A 109 13.69 -4.92 41.77
C HIS A 109 14.47 -3.93 40.91
N THR A 110 15.55 -4.39 40.27
CA THR A 110 16.37 -3.54 39.39
C THR A 110 16.22 -4.03 37.96
N LEU A 111 15.73 -3.14 37.09
CA LEU A 111 15.58 -3.39 35.66
C LEU A 111 16.66 -2.63 34.90
N LYS A 112 17.32 -3.30 33.97
CA LYS A 112 18.43 -2.77 33.17
C LYS A 112 17.93 -2.50 31.75
N LEU A 113 17.97 -1.26 31.31
CA LEU A 113 17.68 -0.88 29.94
C LEU A 113 18.99 -0.87 29.15
N HIS A 114 18.97 -1.50 27.99
CA HIS A 114 20.08 -1.47 27.04
C HIS A 114 19.90 -0.26 26.12
N PRO A 115 20.94 0.58 25.97
CA PRO A 115 20.90 1.63 24.96
C PRO A 115 20.60 1.01 23.59
N GLU A 116 19.61 1.52 22.92
CA GLU A 116 19.38 1.25 21.53
C GLU A 116 20.04 2.38 20.75
N SER A 117 21.22 2.11 20.17
CA SER A 117 21.67 2.92 19.05
C SER A 117 20.68 2.65 17.92
N THR A 118 19.55 3.34 17.94
CA THR A 118 18.82 3.56 16.71
C THR A 118 19.81 4.36 15.87
N GLU A 119 20.57 3.70 14.99
CA GLU A 119 20.92 4.35 13.74
C GLU A 119 19.58 4.84 13.26
N LEU A 120 19.33 6.14 13.38
CA LEU A 120 18.25 6.80 12.69
C LEU A 120 18.50 6.35 11.25
N ALA A 121 17.73 5.36 10.82
CA ALA A 121 17.63 5.06 9.40
C ALA A 121 17.54 6.43 8.80
N ASP A 122 18.57 6.80 8.01
CA ASP A 122 18.67 8.10 7.37
C ASP A 122 17.27 8.59 7.20
N VAL A 123 16.95 9.80 7.70
CA VAL A 123 15.73 10.47 7.34
C VAL A 123 15.87 10.58 5.84
N VAL A 124 15.47 9.51 5.16
CA VAL A 124 15.20 9.56 3.75
C VAL A 124 14.12 10.61 3.71
N VAL A 125 14.54 11.84 3.46
CA VAL A 125 13.65 12.87 2.95
C VAL A 125 13.13 12.18 1.71
N VAL A 126 11.99 11.51 1.86
CA VAL A 126 11.27 10.90 0.75
C VAL A 126 10.89 12.13 -0.05
N GLY A 127 11.77 12.48 -0.98
CA GLY A 127 11.53 13.56 -1.91
C GLY A 127 10.16 13.28 -2.49
N LYS A 128 9.34 14.31 -2.65
CA LYS A 128 7.99 14.17 -3.22
C LYS A 128 8.08 13.23 -4.41
N THR A 129 7.24 12.22 -4.45
CA THR A 129 7.22 11.31 -5.61
C THR A 129 6.92 12.11 -6.87
N LYS A 130 7.40 11.66 -8.03
CA LYS A 130 7.08 12.30 -9.33
C LYS A 130 5.56 12.54 -9.46
N ALA A 131 4.74 11.61 -8.96
CA ALA A 131 3.28 11.75 -8.93
C ALA A 131 2.79 12.89 -8.02
N GLN A 132 3.43 13.13 -6.89
CA GLN A 132 3.11 14.25 -6.00
C GLN A 132 3.53 15.59 -6.60
N ILE A 133 4.73 15.66 -7.17
CA ILE A 133 5.23 16.85 -7.86
C ILE A 133 4.29 17.25 -8.99
N LEU A 134 3.84 16.28 -9.79
CA LEU A 134 2.89 16.52 -10.88
C LEU A 134 1.51 16.98 -10.38
N ARG A 135 1.00 16.42 -9.30
CA ARG A 135 -0.29 16.86 -8.71
C ARG A 135 -0.24 18.28 -8.17
N GLU A 136 0.92 18.72 -7.73
CA GLU A 136 1.17 20.08 -7.20
C GLU A 136 1.64 21.06 -8.30
N SER A 137 1.87 20.56 -9.52
CA SER A 137 2.26 21.42 -10.64
C SER A 137 1.08 22.28 -11.08
N PRO A 138 1.34 23.46 -11.68
CA PRO A 138 0.28 24.30 -12.24
C PRO A 138 -0.39 23.69 -13.47
N GLU A 139 0.08 22.56 -13.96
CA GLU A 139 -0.51 21.82 -15.06
C GLU A 139 -1.80 21.15 -14.61
N ALA A 140 -2.86 21.21 -15.42
CA ALA A 140 -4.14 20.55 -15.14
C ALA A 140 -4.02 19.02 -15.37
N VAL A 141 -3.23 18.35 -14.54
CA VAL A 141 -2.95 16.92 -14.65
C VAL A 141 -3.66 16.12 -13.55
N SER A 142 -4.32 15.04 -13.93
CA SER A 142 -4.80 14.03 -12.99
C SER A 142 -3.87 12.84 -13.01
N VAL A 143 -3.27 12.51 -11.87
CA VAL A 143 -2.32 11.39 -11.76
C VAL A 143 -2.98 10.23 -11.02
N ILE A 144 -3.10 9.09 -11.69
CA ILE A 144 -3.59 7.82 -11.15
C ILE A 144 -2.37 6.96 -10.83
N ASN A 145 -2.24 6.56 -9.58
CA ASN A 145 -1.19 5.64 -9.16
C ASN A 145 -1.64 4.19 -9.47
N ALA A 146 -0.98 3.54 -10.41
CA ALA A 146 -1.31 2.17 -10.79
C ALA A 146 -0.77 1.13 -9.79
N LYS A 147 0.11 1.51 -8.87
CA LYS A 147 0.69 0.61 -7.87
C LYS A 147 -0.37 -0.05 -6.99
N GLU A 148 -1.46 0.66 -6.68
CA GLU A 148 -2.58 0.14 -5.88
C GLU A 148 -3.49 -0.83 -6.65
N LEU A 149 -3.32 -0.91 -7.97
CA LEU A 149 -4.14 -1.69 -8.89
C LEU A 149 -3.43 -2.96 -9.35
N GLN A 150 -2.14 -3.10 -9.06
CA GLN A 150 -1.33 -4.25 -9.44
C GLN A 150 -1.85 -5.54 -8.79
N GLY A 151 -1.74 -6.65 -9.51
CA GLY A 151 -2.28 -7.94 -9.07
C GLY A 151 -3.81 -8.01 -9.07
N ARG A 152 -4.50 -6.99 -9.60
CA ARG A 152 -5.96 -7.01 -9.78
C ARG A 152 -6.27 -7.17 -11.26
N SER A 153 -7.19 -8.05 -11.59
CA SER A 153 -7.72 -8.18 -12.97
C SER A 153 -8.67 -7.01 -13.27
N ILE A 154 -8.10 -5.83 -13.50
CA ILE A 154 -8.83 -4.60 -13.84
C ILE A 154 -8.27 -4.06 -15.15
N SER A 155 -9.13 -3.73 -16.10
CA SER A 155 -8.70 -3.10 -17.35
C SER A 155 -8.29 -1.64 -17.13
N LEU A 156 -7.33 -1.17 -17.91
CA LEU A 156 -6.89 0.23 -17.90
C LEU A 156 -8.06 1.19 -18.19
N GLU A 157 -8.99 0.80 -19.06
CA GLU A 157 -10.20 1.55 -19.34
C GLU A 157 -11.09 1.75 -18.12
N THR A 158 -11.28 0.69 -17.32
CA THR A 158 -12.05 0.77 -16.07
C THR A 158 -11.42 1.76 -15.11
N VAL A 159 -10.09 1.81 -15.05
CA VAL A 159 -9.35 2.75 -14.22
C VAL A 159 -9.53 4.19 -14.72
N LEU A 160 -9.39 4.41 -16.00
CA LEU A 160 -9.54 5.72 -16.61
C LEU A 160 -10.96 6.25 -16.48
N ASN A 161 -11.98 5.41 -16.62
CA ASN A 161 -13.38 5.79 -16.43
C ASN A 161 -13.72 6.29 -15.02
N LYS A 162 -12.89 5.99 -14.02
CA LYS A 162 -13.03 6.55 -12.66
C LYS A 162 -12.46 7.97 -12.53
N THR A 163 -11.79 8.48 -13.57
CA THR A 163 -11.17 9.80 -13.54
C THR A 163 -12.19 10.86 -13.99
N ILE A 164 -12.34 11.90 -13.16
CA ILE A 164 -13.28 12.99 -13.45
C ILE A 164 -12.91 13.68 -14.78
N GLY A 165 -13.88 13.85 -15.66
CA GLY A 165 -13.71 14.51 -16.95
C GLY A 165 -13.15 13.62 -18.06
N LEU A 166 -12.98 12.30 -17.79
CA LEU A 166 -12.52 11.35 -18.78
C LEU A 166 -13.54 10.20 -18.90
N LYS A 167 -13.83 9.80 -20.13
CA LYS A 167 -14.66 8.63 -20.44
C LYS A 167 -13.96 7.80 -21.51
N VAL A 168 -13.88 6.51 -21.26
CA VAL A 168 -13.36 5.54 -22.24
C VAL A 168 -14.46 4.58 -22.61
N GLY A 169 -14.69 4.41 -23.90
CA GLY A 169 -15.63 3.44 -24.45
C GLY A 169 -14.91 2.51 -25.42
N GLN A 170 -15.31 1.25 -25.41
CA GLN A 170 -14.90 0.25 -26.40
C GLN A 170 -16.02 -0.02 -27.39
N THR A 171 -15.62 -0.34 -28.62
CA THR A 171 -16.58 -0.68 -29.69
C THR A 171 -16.76 -2.19 -29.88
N GLY A 172 -15.95 -3.01 -29.18
CA GLY A 172 -15.98 -4.47 -29.33
C GLY A 172 -15.21 -5.19 -28.25
N GLY A 173 -14.67 -6.37 -28.55
CA GLY A 173 -13.81 -7.16 -27.68
C GLY A 173 -12.41 -6.57 -27.52
N LEU A 174 -11.55 -7.32 -26.85
CA LEU A 174 -10.15 -6.92 -26.64
C LEU A 174 -9.47 -6.63 -27.98
N GLY A 175 -8.74 -5.52 -28.04
CA GLY A 175 -8.10 -5.06 -29.28
C GLY A 175 -9.00 -4.25 -30.21
N SER A 176 -10.29 -4.07 -29.88
CA SER A 176 -11.12 -3.08 -30.58
C SER A 176 -10.66 -1.66 -30.25
N SER A 177 -10.92 -0.72 -31.15
CA SER A 177 -10.52 0.69 -30.91
C SER A 177 -11.16 1.24 -29.64
N SER A 178 -10.32 1.75 -28.76
CA SER A 178 -10.75 2.47 -27.56
C SER A 178 -11.02 3.92 -27.93
N ARG A 179 -12.20 4.41 -27.58
CA ARG A 179 -12.58 5.80 -27.76
C ARG A 179 -12.39 6.55 -26.45
N ILE A 180 -11.38 7.40 -26.40
CA ILE A 180 -11.11 8.24 -25.23
C ILE A 180 -11.77 9.60 -25.45
N ILE A 181 -12.54 10.04 -24.47
CA ILE A 181 -13.24 11.32 -24.46
C ILE A 181 -12.73 12.11 -23.25
N VAL A 182 -12.13 13.26 -23.48
CA VAL A 182 -11.69 14.21 -22.45
C VAL A 182 -12.44 15.53 -22.65
N HIS A 183 -13.20 15.95 -21.65
CA HIS A 183 -14.03 17.16 -21.72
C HIS A 183 -14.90 17.27 -22.99
N GLY A 184 -15.40 16.13 -23.48
CA GLY A 184 -16.23 16.07 -24.70
C GLY A 184 -15.44 16.05 -26.03
N LEU A 185 -14.11 16.12 -25.99
CA LEU A 185 -13.25 15.97 -27.16
C LEU A 185 -12.77 14.53 -27.30
N GLU A 186 -12.77 14.01 -28.54
CA GLU A 186 -12.40 12.63 -28.83
C GLU A 186 -11.57 12.49 -30.12
N GLY A 187 -11.10 11.26 -30.36
CA GLY A 187 -10.33 10.88 -31.55
C GLY A 187 -8.93 11.48 -31.54
N ASN A 188 -8.45 11.92 -32.71
CA ASN A 188 -7.07 12.45 -32.87
C ASN A 188 -6.78 13.73 -32.08
N ARG A 189 -7.79 14.29 -31.38
CA ARG A 189 -7.61 15.43 -30.50
C ARG A 189 -7.01 15.03 -29.15
N ILE A 190 -7.06 13.75 -28.79
CA ILE A 190 -6.49 13.20 -27.56
C ILE A 190 -5.28 12.36 -27.93
N GLN A 191 -4.12 12.72 -27.38
CA GLN A 191 -2.89 11.97 -27.60
C GLN A 191 -2.74 10.87 -26.54
N ILE A 192 -2.35 9.69 -26.98
CA ILE A 192 -1.92 8.62 -26.09
C ILE A 192 -0.39 8.59 -26.14
N LEU A 193 0.22 8.65 -24.98
CA LEU A 193 1.67 8.65 -24.83
C LEU A 193 2.08 7.41 -24.03
N TRP A 194 3.20 6.83 -24.39
CA TRP A 194 3.87 5.78 -23.65
C TRP A 194 5.24 6.30 -23.20
N ASP A 195 5.43 6.47 -21.89
CA ASP A 195 6.62 7.10 -21.32
C ASP A 195 6.98 8.45 -21.97
N GLY A 196 5.95 9.20 -22.36
CA GLY A 196 6.11 10.50 -23.03
C GLY A 196 6.19 10.44 -24.56
N ILE A 197 6.34 9.27 -25.16
CA ILE A 197 6.42 9.08 -26.61
C ILE A 197 5.02 8.92 -27.19
N PRO A 198 4.62 9.72 -28.20
CA PRO A 198 3.32 9.59 -28.83
C PRO A 198 3.11 8.21 -29.49
N MET A 199 2.05 7.52 -29.08
CA MET A 199 1.62 6.25 -29.65
C MET A 199 0.62 6.52 -30.78
N SER A 200 1.11 6.82 -31.96
CA SER A 200 0.30 6.95 -33.15
C SER A 200 0.45 5.71 -34.03
N THR A 201 -0.59 4.92 -34.14
CA THR A 201 -0.68 3.89 -35.17
C THR A 201 -1.27 4.52 -36.44
N SER A 202 -0.87 4.02 -37.61
CA SER A 202 -1.31 4.52 -38.93
C SER A 202 -2.85 4.53 -39.11
N ASP A 203 -3.54 3.71 -38.33
CA ASP A 203 -4.99 3.57 -38.30
C ASP A 203 -5.67 4.30 -37.14
N GLY A 204 -4.88 4.98 -36.27
CA GLY A 204 -5.37 5.68 -35.09
C GLY A 204 -5.96 4.77 -34.00
N ALA A 205 -5.78 3.46 -34.13
CA ALA A 205 -6.46 2.47 -33.32
C ALA A 205 -5.53 1.84 -32.27
N PHE A 206 -5.08 2.63 -31.30
CA PHE A 206 -4.43 2.08 -30.12
C PHE A 206 -5.49 1.67 -29.09
N SER A 207 -5.42 0.44 -28.57
CA SER A 207 -6.33 -0.03 -27.54
C SER A 207 -5.63 -0.02 -26.18
N LEU A 208 -6.23 0.64 -25.22
CA LEU A 208 -5.71 0.71 -23.86
C LEU A 208 -5.70 -0.65 -23.16
N ASP A 209 -6.60 -1.55 -23.56
CA ASP A 209 -6.74 -2.88 -22.95
C ASP A 209 -5.59 -3.84 -23.27
N GLU A 210 -4.77 -3.48 -24.26
CA GLU A 210 -3.62 -4.27 -24.67
C GLU A 210 -2.53 -4.28 -23.61
N ILE A 211 -2.48 -3.21 -22.82
CA ILE A 211 -1.41 -2.98 -21.86
C ILE A 211 -1.74 -3.66 -20.53
N PRO A 212 -0.92 -4.60 -20.06
CA PRO A 212 -1.06 -5.14 -18.72
C PRO A 212 -0.86 -4.05 -17.67
N ILE A 213 -1.79 -3.94 -16.74
CA ILE A 213 -1.73 -2.90 -15.69
C ILE A 213 -0.51 -3.07 -14.76
N ASP A 214 -0.01 -4.28 -14.66
CA ASP A 214 1.12 -4.63 -13.81
C ASP A 214 2.44 -3.96 -14.21
N ILE A 215 2.58 -3.54 -15.47
CA ILE A 215 3.78 -2.82 -15.93
C ILE A 215 3.69 -1.31 -15.74
N ILE A 216 2.53 -0.79 -15.37
CA ILE A 216 2.27 0.63 -15.25
C ILE A 216 2.63 1.10 -13.82
N GLU A 217 3.38 2.18 -13.71
CA GLU A 217 3.63 2.88 -12.45
C GLU A 217 2.51 3.86 -12.15
N ARG A 218 2.20 4.71 -13.13
CA ARG A 218 1.18 5.74 -13.03
C ARG A 218 0.62 6.11 -14.39
N ILE A 219 -0.55 6.71 -14.39
CA ILE A 219 -1.18 7.27 -15.58
C ILE A 219 -1.37 8.75 -15.34
N GLU A 220 -0.91 9.56 -16.27
CA GLU A 220 -1.00 11.02 -16.23
C GLU A 220 -2.04 11.46 -17.27
N VAL A 221 -3.09 12.14 -16.84
CA VAL A 221 -4.14 12.65 -17.72
C VAL A 221 -4.05 14.16 -17.78
N TYR A 222 -3.57 14.68 -18.89
CA TYR A 222 -3.49 16.10 -19.21
C TYR A 222 -4.80 16.52 -19.88
N LYS A 223 -5.57 17.39 -19.21
CA LYS A 223 -6.97 17.66 -19.61
C LYS A 223 -7.15 18.83 -20.58
N SER A 224 -6.13 19.61 -20.83
CA SER A 224 -6.24 20.79 -21.71
C SER A 224 -4.92 21.13 -22.37
N ILE A 225 -3.88 21.36 -21.57
CA ILE A 225 -2.57 21.76 -22.06
C ILE A 225 -1.64 20.57 -21.95
N ILE A 226 -1.08 20.18 -23.08
CA ILE A 226 -0.05 19.13 -23.12
C ILE A 226 1.30 19.84 -22.95
N PRO A 227 2.14 19.40 -22.00
CA PRO A 227 3.47 19.97 -21.85
C PRO A 227 4.29 19.86 -23.14
N ALA A 228 4.97 20.95 -23.50
CA ALA A 228 5.78 21.04 -24.73
C ALA A 228 6.87 19.96 -24.84
N ARG A 229 7.30 19.39 -23.71
CA ARG A 229 8.25 18.28 -23.67
C ARG A 229 7.81 17.02 -24.41
N PHE A 230 6.52 16.85 -24.62
CA PHE A 230 5.99 15.68 -25.34
C PHE A 230 5.95 15.85 -26.87
N GLY A 231 6.20 17.04 -27.37
CA GLY A 231 6.33 17.30 -28.81
C GLY A 231 5.08 16.96 -29.62
N CYS A 232 3.88 17.00 -29.02
CA CYS A 232 2.64 16.62 -29.67
C CYS A 232 1.54 17.70 -29.58
N ASP A 233 0.64 17.74 -30.58
CA ASP A 233 -0.37 18.76 -30.79
C ASP A 233 -1.79 18.28 -30.44
N GLY A 234 -2.02 17.77 -29.24
CA GLY A 234 -3.35 17.34 -28.78
C GLY A 234 -4.20 18.51 -28.33
N LEU A 235 -5.20 18.92 -29.08
CA LEU A 235 -6.12 19.99 -28.69
C LEU A 235 -7.02 19.65 -27.49
N GLY A 236 -7.28 18.37 -27.25
CA GLY A 236 -8.16 17.91 -26.18
C GLY A 236 -7.44 17.39 -24.93
N GLY A 237 -6.14 17.25 -25.00
CA GLY A 237 -5.33 16.70 -23.93
C GLY A 237 -4.56 15.44 -24.31
N ALA A 238 -3.90 14.83 -23.30
CA ALA A 238 -3.13 13.62 -23.49
C ALA A 238 -3.31 12.65 -22.31
N VAL A 239 -3.17 11.37 -22.59
CA VAL A 239 -3.06 10.31 -21.59
C VAL A 239 -1.67 9.69 -21.70
N ASN A 240 -0.81 9.96 -20.74
CA ASN A 240 0.53 9.41 -20.68
C ASN A 240 0.57 8.18 -19.75
N ILE A 241 0.92 7.06 -20.30
CA ILE A 241 1.07 5.79 -19.58
C ILE A 241 2.55 5.66 -19.22
N VAL A 242 2.86 5.81 -17.94
CA VAL A 242 4.22 5.75 -17.45
C VAL A 242 4.49 4.36 -16.88
N THR A 243 5.49 3.69 -17.45
CA THR A 243 5.92 2.38 -16.99
C THR A 243 6.75 2.47 -15.71
N LYS A 244 6.80 1.37 -14.97
CA LYS A 244 7.59 1.29 -13.73
C LYS A 244 9.05 1.60 -13.98
N GLU A 245 9.55 2.58 -13.26
CA GLU A 245 10.96 2.93 -13.21
C GLU A 245 11.49 2.68 -11.80
N PHE A 246 12.13 1.54 -11.59
CA PHE A 246 12.67 1.19 -10.27
C PHE A 246 14.13 1.64 -10.15
N SER A 247 14.49 2.18 -9.01
CA SER A 247 15.87 2.54 -8.69
C SER A 247 16.75 1.31 -8.34
N THR A 248 16.13 0.17 -8.03
CA THR A 248 16.76 -1.06 -7.58
C THR A 248 16.66 -2.18 -8.62
N ASP A 249 17.49 -3.20 -8.48
CA ASP A 249 17.37 -4.43 -9.28
C ASP A 249 16.01 -5.08 -9.05
N TYR A 250 15.36 -5.51 -10.13
CA TYR A 250 14.08 -6.21 -10.03
C TYR A 250 13.87 -7.17 -11.20
N LEU A 251 13.02 -8.13 -10.96
CA LEU A 251 12.38 -8.98 -11.96
C LEU A 251 10.88 -9.02 -11.63
N ASP A 252 10.09 -8.58 -12.58
CA ASP A 252 8.62 -8.57 -12.47
C ASP A 252 8.05 -9.42 -13.60
N ALA A 253 7.19 -10.39 -13.27
CA ALA A 253 6.55 -11.26 -14.24
C ALA A 253 5.09 -11.44 -13.87
N SER A 254 4.19 -11.24 -14.83
CA SER A 254 2.77 -11.44 -14.65
C SER A 254 2.17 -12.28 -15.77
N TYR A 255 1.11 -13.03 -15.44
CA TYR A 255 0.31 -13.75 -16.40
C TYR A 255 -1.15 -13.71 -15.98
N GLU A 256 -2.01 -13.35 -16.92
CA GLU A 256 -3.46 -13.29 -16.75
C GLU A 256 -4.14 -14.16 -17.81
N PHE A 257 -5.12 -14.95 -17.39
CA PHE A 257 -5.99 -15.72 -18.26
C PHE A 257 -7.43 -15.25 -18.07
N GLY A 258 -8.12 -14.97 -19.17
CA GLY A 258 -9.47 -14.43 -19.17
C GLY A 258 -10.42 -15.14 -20.12
N SER A 259 -11.66 -14.66 -20.17
CA SER A 259 -12.69 -15.16 -21.07
C SER A 259 -12.27 -15.02 -22.54
N TYR A 260 -12.88 -15.83 -23.41
CA TYR A 260 -12.64 -15.84 -24.86
C TYR A 260 -11.18 -16.11 -25.24
N GLN A 261 -10.51 -16.96 -24.46
CA GLN A 261 -9.10 -17.30 -24.63
C GLN A 261 -8.20 -16.07 -24.62
N THR A 262 -8.48 -15.15 -23.69
CA THR A 262 -7.63 -14.00 -23.46
C THR A 262 -6.43 -14.43 -22.65
N HIS A 263 -5.24 -14.11 -23.13
CA HIS A 263 -3.97 -14.33 -22.47
C HIS A 263 -3.19 -13.02 -22.45
N LYS A 264 -2.78 -12.59 -21.28
CA LYS A 264 -1.87 -11.45 -21.12
C LYS A 264 -0.68 -11.91 -20.30
N GLY A 265 0.51 -11.66 -20.78
CA GLY A 265 1.74 -11.98 -20.07
C GLY A 265 2.74 -10.85 -20.19
N SER A 266 3.46 -10.56 -19.12
CA SER A 266 4.53 -9.59 -19.13
C SER A 266 5.73 -10.06 -18.32
N VAL A 267 6.92 -9.67 -18.75
CA VAL A 267 8.17 -9.87 -18.02
C VAL A 267 9.01 -8.63 -18.19
N PHE A 268 9.43 -8.04 -17.08
CA PHE A 268 10.32 -6.89 -17.04
C PHE A 268 11.44 -7.13 -16.03
N SER A 269 12.65 -6.78 -16.38
CA SER A 269 13.83 -6.94 -15.55
C SER A 269 14.71 -5.71 -15.65
N ARG A 270 15.33 -5.33 -14.54
CA ARG A 270 16.36 -4.31 -14.49
C ARG A 270 17.51 -4.78 -13.64
N LYS A 271 18.71 -4.54 -14.11
CA LYS A 271 19.96 -4.83 -13.41
C LYS A 271 20.85 -3.60 -13.39
N ASN A 272 21.22 -3.19 -12.18
CA ASN A 272 22.17 -2.12 -11.98
C ASN A 272 23.55 -2.71 -11.66
N PHE A 273 24.60 -2.18 -12.28
CA PHE A 273 26.00 -2.54 -12.04
C PHE A 273 26.74 -1.36 -11.41
N PRO A 274 26.67 -1.18 -10.08
CA PRO A 274 27.17 0.03 -9.40
C PRO A 274 28.67 0.26 -9.60
N LYS A 275 29.47 -0.80 -9.80
CA LYS A 275 30.91 -0.71 -10.01
C LYS A 275 31.25 -0.07 -11.36
N SER A 276 30.56 -0.45 -12.41
CA SER A 276 30.78 0.07 -13.78
C SER A 276 29.91 1.27 -14.11
N GLY A 277 28.93 1.60 -13.28
CA GLY A 277 27.96 2.67 -13.56
C GLY A 277 27.03 2.35 -14.73
N VAL A 278 26.82 1.06 -15.05
CA VAL A 278 25.93 0.62 -16.12
C VAL A 278 24.61 0.14 -15.54
N LEU A 279 23.54 0.52 -16.18
CA LEU A 279 22.19 0.06 -15.89
C LEU A 279 21.63 -0.57 -17.15
N LEU A 280 21.13 -1.79 -17.03
CA LEU A 280 20.47 -2.53 -18.10
C LEU A 280 19.03 -2.81 -17.69
N GLY A 281 18.07 -2.48 -18.56
CA GLY A 281 16.67 -2.82 -18.44
C GLY A 281 16.21 -3.54 -19.69
N ALA A 282 15.40 -4.58 -19.54
CA ALA A 282 14.75 -5.24 -20.66
C ALA A 282 13.43 -5.84 -20.23
N GLY A 283 12.46 -5.86 -21.13
CA GLY A 283 11.18 -6.48 -20.86
C GLY A 283 10.25 -6.43 -22.05
N GLY A 284 9.06 -6.94 -21.83
CA GLY A 284 8.00 -6.90 -22.82
C GLY A 284 6.70 -7.50 -22.31
N TYR A 285 5.68 -7.33 -23.10
CA TYR A 285 4.40 -7.98 -22.88
C TYR A 285 3.88 -8.64 -24.16
N TYR A 286 3.02 -9.61 -23.97
CA TYR A 286 2.24 -10.26 -25.00
C TYR A 286 0.79 -10.32 -24.57
N THR A 287 -0.10 -9.91 -25.45
CA THR A 287 -1.55 -9.97 -25.24
C THR A 287 -2.21 -10.62 -26.45
N SER A 288 -3.11 -11.57 -26.22
CA SER A 288 -3.89 -12.20 -27.26
C SER A 288 -5.29 -12.54 -26.80
N ALA A 289 -6.24 -12.51 -27.70
CA ALA A 289 -7.61 -12.94 -27.47
C ALA A 289 -8.22 -13.53 -28.73
N LYS A 290 -9.10 -14.49 -28.58
CA LYS A 290 -9.87 -15.05 -29.70
C LYS A 290 -11.14 -14.24 -29.96
N ASN A 291 -11.68 -13.57 -28.95
CA ASN A 291 -12.89 -12.77 -29.00
C ASN A 291 -14.11 -13.50 -29.59
N ASP A 292 -14.23 -14.81 -29.38
CA ASP A 292 -15.26 -15.67 -29.94
C ASP A 292 -16.59 -15.66 -29.14
N TYR A 293 -16.98 -14.50 -28.65
CA TYR A 293 -18.18 -14.29 -27.86
C TYR A 293 -19.45 -14.37 -28.74
N SER A 294 -20.58 -14.71 -28.11
CA SER A 294 -21.89 -14.71 -28.76
C SER A 294 -22.64 -13.41 -28.42
N PHE A 295 -23.32 -12.87 -29.41
CA PHE A 295 -24.14 -11.67 -29.26
C PHE A 295 -25.48 -11.82 -30.02
N ARG A 296 -26.47 -11.05 -29.61
CA ARG A 296 -27.79 -11.02 -30.25
C ARG A 296 -27.86 -9.87 -31.26
N VAL A 297 -28.39 -10.16 -32.43
CA VAL A 297 -28.61 -9.17 -33.51
C VAL A 297 -30.04 -8.68 -33.42
N PRO A 298 -30.33 -7.46 -32.96
CA PRO A 298 -31.70 -6.97 -32.76
C PRO A 298 -32.50 -6.92 -34.07
N GLU A 299 -31.84 -6.57 -35.18
CA GLU A 299 -32.47 -6.42 -36.49
C GLU A 299 -32.87 -7.78 -37.14
N ARG A 300 -32.45 -8.90 -36.52
CA ARG A 300 -32.76 -10.27 -36.97
C ARG A 300 -33.45 -11.07 -35.86
N GLU A 301 -34.54 -10.55 -35.34
CA GLU A 301 -35.36 -11.23 -34.31
C GLU A 301 -34.54 -11.71 -33.10
N ASN A 302 -33.52 -10.95 -32.71
CA ASN A 302 -32.57 -11.30 -31.63
C ASN A 302 -31.83 -12.64 -31.89
N LEU A 303 -31.54 -12.97 -33.14
CA LEU A 303 -30.75 -14.16 -33.47
C LEU A 303 -29.40 -14.14 -32.72
N LEU A 304 -29.10 -15.24 -32.04
CA LEU A 304 -27.81 -15.42 -31.39
C LEU A 304 -26.75 -15.80 -32.41
N VAL A 305 -25.74 -14.97 -32.53
CA VAL A 305 -24.61 -15.16 -33.46
C VAL A 305 -23.30 -15.21 -32.69
N LYS A 306 -22.42 -16.10 -33.11
CA LYS A 306 -21.06 -16.19 -32.55
C LYS A 306 -20.07 -15.45 -33.44
N ARG A 307 -19.13 -14.70 -32.81
CA ARG A 307 -17.97 -14.09 -33.47
C ARG A 307 -17.00 -15.18 -33.91
N ASP A 308 -16.46 -15.13 -35.11
CA ASP A 308 -15.52 -16.11 -35.64
C ASP A 308 -14.28 -15.53 -36.32
N HIS A 309 -14.28 -14.23 -36.63
CA HIS A 309 -13.15 -13.53 -37.24
C HIS A 309 -12.89 -12.23 -36.47
N ASP A 310 -12.34 -12.34 -35.27
CA ASP A 310 -12.11 -11.21 -34.35
C ASP A 310 -10.90 -11.47 -33.44
N ARG A 311 -9.92 -12.22 -33.96
CA ARG A 311 -8.70 -12.50 -33.21
C ARG A 311 -7.86 -11.24 -33.05
N PHE A 312 -7.29 -11.15 -31.89
CA PHE A 312 -6.41 -10.05 -31.54
C PHE A 312 -5.08 -10.59 -30.99
N ARG A 313 -4.01 -9.91 -31.34
CA ARG A 313 -2.67 -10.18 -30.80
C ARG A 313 -1.84 -8.91 -30.84
N SER A 314 -1.21 -8.59 -29.72
CA SER A 314 -0.21 -7.53 -29.64
C SER A 314 0.97 -7.94 -28.78
N TYR A 315 2.12 -7.37 -29.05
CA TYR A 315 3.29 -7.49 -28.20
C TYR A 315 4.15 -6.24 -28.27
N MET A 316 4.87 -5.98 -27.18
CA MET A 316 5.85 -4.93 -27.07
C MET A 316 7.12 -5.51 -26.47
N LEU A 317 8.25 -5.11 -27.00
CA LEU A 317 9.57 -5.31 -26.42
C LEU A 317 10.19 -3.96 -26.12
N LYS A 318 10.79 -3.81 -24.96
CA LYS A 318 11.45 -2.58 -24.50
C LYS A 318 12.82 -2.92 -23.93
N GLY A 319 13.81 -2.08 -24.21
CA GLY A 319 15.14 -2.17 -23.60
C GLY A 319 15.66 -0.79 -23.26
N LYS A 320 16.42 -0.69 -22.16
CA LYS A 320 17.07 0.52 -21.70
C LYS A 320 18.51 0.21 -21.34
N ILE A 321 19.41 1.08 -21.80
CA ILE A 321 20.82 1.08 -21.39
C ILE A 321 21.12 2.48 -20.88
N ALA A 322 21.64 2.59 -19.64
CA ALA A 322 22.05 3.86 -19.09
C ALA A 322 23.44 3.78 -18.47
N PHE A 323 24.19 4.86 -18.58
CA PHE A 323 25.53 5.05 -18.01
C PHE A 323 25.49 6.21 -17.03
N THR A 324 25.88 5.96 -15.77
CA THR A 324 25.79 6.93 -14.67
C THR A 324 27.12 7.34 -14.09
N LYS A 325 28.24 6.78 -14.56
CA LYS A 325 29.61 7.07 -14.08
C LYS A 325 30.51 7.61 -15.17
N LEU A 326 29.96 8.44 -16.02
CA LEU A 326 30.73 9.21 -17.00
C LEU A 326 30.96 10.62 -16.47
N TRP A 327 31.44 11.51 -17.31
CA TRP A 327 31.65 12.94 -17.01
C TRP A 327 30.34 13.76 -16.94
N PHE A 328 29.20 13.12 -17.20
CA PHE A 328 27.84 13.66 -17.01
C PHE A 328 27.06 12.79 -16.00
N ASP A 329 25.96 13.31 -15.49
CA ASP A 329 25.16 12.66 -14.47
C ASP A 329 24.56 11.34 -14.96
N GLU A 330 23.95 11.33 -16.14
CA GLU A 330 23.40 10.15 -16.79
C GLU A 330 23.33 10.35 -18.31
N ILE A 331 23.61 9.29 -19.06
CA ILE A 331 23.26 9.13 -20.47
C ILE A 331 22.49 7.83 -20.63
N SER A 332 21.33 7.88 -21.26
CA SER A 332 20.52 6.68 -21.46
C SER A 332 19.96 6.61 -22.86
N THR A 333 19.82 5.38 -23.35
CA THR A 333 19.14 5.08 -24.61
C THR A 333 18.06 4.03 -24.34
N GLU A 334 16.86 4.32 -24.77
CA GLU A 334 15.74 3.39 -24.73
C GLU A 334 15.33 3.03 -26.15
N PHE A 335 15.05 1.75 -26.36
CA PHE A 335 14.49 1.25 -27.60
C PHE A 335 13.21 0.46 -27.31
N GLY A 336 12.26 0.55 -28.20
CA GLY A 336 11.01 -0.18 -28.13
C GLY A 336 10.57 -0.67 -29.50
N TYR A 337 9.95 -1.84 -29.51
CA TYR A 337 9.28 -2.37 -30.68
C TYR A 337 7.91 -2.84 -30.29
N TYR A 338 6.89 -2.31 -30.95
CA TYR A 338 5.49 -2.66 -30.78
C TYR A 338 4.94 -3.24 -32.08
N ASN A 339 4.15 -4.32 -31.97
CA ASN A 339 3.43 -4.88 -33.09
C ASN A 339 2.04 -5.31 -32.66
N ARG A 340 1.07 -5.09 -33.53
CA ARG A 340 -0.32 -5.40 -33.33
C ARG A 340 -0.90 -6.05 -34.57
N PHE A 341 -1.72 -7.06 -34.35
CA PHE A 341 -2.52 -7.72 -35.36
C PHE A 341 -3.95 -7.89 -34.88
N ASN A 342 -4.94 -7.55 -35.70
CA ASN A 342 -6.33 -7.82 -35.42
C ASN A 342 -7.10 -8.17 -36.69
N GLU A 343 -7.97 -9.17 -36.57
CA GLU A 343 -8.98 -9.47 -37.56
C GLU A 343 -10.12 -8.48 -37.44
N ILE A 344 -10.68 -8.04 -38.57
CA ILE A 344 -11.77 -7.07 -38.65
C ILE A 344 -13.01 -7.77 -39.18
N GLN A 345 -13.98 -8.00 -38.31
CA GLN A 345 -15.14 -8.76 -38.67
C GLN A 345 -16.25 -7.95 -39.38
N GLY A 346 -16.29 -6.64 -39.22
CA GLY A 346 -17.42 -5.84 -39.64
C GLY A 346 -18.69 -6.03 -38.79
N ILE A 347 -19.77 -5.36 -39.13
CA ILE A 347 -20.95 -5.23 -38.26
C ILE A 347 -21.72 -6.54 -38.09
N LEU A 348 -21.83 -7.37 -39.12
CA LEU A 348 -22.69 -8.57 -39.13
C LEU A 348 -22.06 -9.80 -39.78
N LYS A 349 -20.81 -10.15 -39.46
CA LYS A 349 -20.13 -11.29 -40.10
C LYS A 349 -19.87 -11.16 -41.61
N ASN A 350 -19.97 -9.99 -42.16
CA ASN A 350 -19.91 -9.82 -43.61
C ASN A 350 -18.48 -9.77 -44.15
N ILE A 351 -17.50 -9.56 -43.28
CA ILE A 351 -16.10 -9.43 -43.67
C ILE A 351 -15.32 -10.53 -42.94
N GLN A 352 -14.91 -11.56 -43.69
CA GLN A 352 -14.20 -12.70 -43.13
C GLN A 352 -12.67 -12.69 -43.43
N HIS A 353 -12.22 -11.70 -44.19
CA HIS A 353 -10.84 -11.66 -44.67
C HIS A 353 -10.12 -10.33 -44.37
N ALA A 354 -10.78 -9.40 -43.70
CA ALA A 354 -10.16 -8.13 -43.35
C ALA A 354 -9.29 -8.28 -42.12
N GLU A 355 -8.06 -7.89 -42.26
CA GLU A 355 -7.07 -7.92 -41.21
C GLU A 355 -6.34 -6.58 -41.14
N ASN A 356 -5.91 -6.19 -39.99
CA ASN A 356 -5.07 -5.02 -39.79
C ASN A 356 -3.81 -5.42 -39.02
N GLN A 357 -2.67 -5.00 -39.54
CA GLN A 357 -1.39 -5.15 -38.87
C GLN A 357 -0.68 -3.81 -38.81
N SER A 358 -0.29 -3.41 -37.63
CA SER A 358 0.51 -2.21 -37.42
C SER A 358 1.72 -2.50 -36.55
N GLY A 359 2.80 -1.78 -36.80
CA GLY A 359 4.03 -1.88 -36.02
C GLY A 359 4.65 -0.51 -35.86
N MET A 360 5.36 -0.32 -34.73
CA MET A 360 6.05 0.91 -34.43
C MET A 360 7.40 0.59 -33.80
N PHE A 361 8.40 1.33 -34.21
CA PHE A 361 9.73 1.32 -33.60
C PHE A 361 9.97 2.63 -32.88
N MET A 362 10.43 2.57 -31.65
CA MET A 362 10.70 3.73 -30.81
C MET A 362 12.17 3.75 -30.43
N LEU A 363 12.79 4.93 -30.53
CA LEU A 363 14.15 5.16 -30.05
C LEU A 363 14.18 6.51 -29.34
N GLU A 364 14.67 6.51 -28.11
CA GLU A 364 14.82 7.70 -27.27
C GLU A 364 16.25 7.73 -26.70
N ASN A 365 16.87 8.90 -26.69
CA ASN A 365 18.22 9.13 -26.16
C ASN A 365 18.20 10.23 -25.10
#